data_152f54e061d92ebeec0210f8ec20c388
#
_entry.id   152f54e061d92ebeec0210f8ec20c388
#
_cell.length_a   1.000
_cell.length_b   1.000
_cell.length_c   1.000
_cell.angle_alpha   90.00
_cell.angle_beta   90.00
_cell.angle_gamma   90.00
#
_symmetry.space_group_name_H-M   'P 1'
#
loop_
_entity.id
_entity.type
_entity.pdbx_description
1 polymer ?
#
loop_
_entity_poly.entity_id
_entity_poly.type
_entity_poly.pdbx_seq_one_letter_code
_entity_poly.pdbx_strand_id
1 'polypeptide(L)'
;MTICEFYTVIGGNYDEVLGRLQHEELVRRFVKRFLTDRTHENLVAARNNNDVASAFRAAHTLKGVAATLGFDGLTTTASALTEKLRPQTGFPDDEYFSAVGREYDRVIAA
;
A
#
# COMPACT_ATOMS: atom_id res chain seq x y z
N MET A 1 -20.50 1.66 -6.96
CA MET A 1 -19.29 2.26 -7.56
C MET A 1 -18.64 1.27 -8.52
N THR A 2 -18.29 1.71 -9.72
CA THR A 2 -17.55 0.87 -10.65
C THR A 2 -16.07 0.82 -10.25
N ILE A 3 -15.34 -0.17 -10.76
CA ILE A 3 -13.91 -0.27 -10.50
C ILE A 3 -13.15 0.94 -11.07
N CYS A 4 -13.58 1.43 -12.22
CA CYS A 4 -12.98 2.63 -12.81
C CYS A 4 -13.20 3.87 -11.94
N GLU A 5 -14.39 4.04 -11.39
CA GLU A 5 -14.71 5.12 -10.44
C GLU A 5 -13.86 5.01 -9.17
N PHE A 6 -13.67 3.78 -8.66
CA PHE A 6 -12.80 3.54 -7.51
C PHE A 6 -11.39 4.08 -7.76
N TYR A 7 -10.80 3.74 -8.91
CA TYR A 7 -9.46 4.21 -9.25
C TYR A 7 -9.41 5.73 -9.43
N THR A 8 -10.47 6.33 -9.96
CA THR A 8 -10.56 7.79 -10.07
C THR A 8 -10.53 8.45 -8.69
N VAL A 9 -11.29 7.90 -7.75
CA VAL A 9 -11.37 8.45 -6.38
C VAL A 9 -10.01 8.41 -5.68
N ILE A 10 -9.30 7.30 -5.80
CA ILE A 10 -8.00 7.15 -5.12
C ILE A 10 -6.83 7.75 -5.88
N GLY A 11 -7.06 8.28 -7.08
CA GLY A 11 -5.98 8.83 -7.90
C GLY A 11 -5.02 7.77 -8.43
N GLY A 12 -5.50 6.54 -8.61
CA GLY A 12 -4.70 5.44 -9.14
C GLY A 12 -4.72 5.39 -10.66
N ASN A 13 -3.96 4.47 -11.22
CA ASN A 13 -3.80 4.31 -12.66
C ASN A 13 -4.48 3.01 -13.13
N TYR A 14 -5.79 3.11 -13.39
CA TYR A 14 -6.59 1.96 -13.81
C TYR A 14 -6.14 1.38 -15.14
N ASP A 15 -5.82 2.25 -16.12
CA ASP A 15 -5.42 1.78 -17.46
C ASP A 15 -4.15 0.95 -17.41
N GLU A 16 -3.19 1.34 -16.59
CA GLU A 16 -1.95 0.58 -16.40
C GLU A 16 -2.22 -0.77 -15.76
N VAL A 17 -3.04 -0.80 -14.73
CA VAL A 17 -3.39 -2.05 -14.03
C VAL A 17 -4.17 -2.98 -14.96
N LEU A 18 -5.14 -2.44 -15.67
CA LEU A 18 -5.94 -3.22 -16.64
C LEU A 18 -5.05 -3.79 -17.74
N GLY A 19 -4.08 -2.99 -18.22
CA GLY A 19 -3.12 -3.45 -19.22
C GLY A 19 -2.26 -4.60 -18.71
N ARG A 20 -1.89 -4.57 -17.43
CA ARG A 20 -1.07 -5.60 -16.80
C ARG A 20 -1.85 -6.88 -16.51
N LEU A 21 -3.06 -6.76 -15.98
CA LEU A 21 -3.89 -7.90 -15.59
C LEU A 21 -4.83 -8.36 -16.69
N GLN A 22 -5.09 -7.53 -17.69
CA GLN A 22 -5.83 -7.80 -18.91
C GLN A 22 -7.34 -8.06 -18.76
N HIS A 23 -7.86 -8.20 -17.54
CA HIS A 23 -9.27 -8.44 -17.29
C HIS A 23 -9.78 -7.60 -16.13
N GLU A 24 -10.88 -6.88 -16.35
CA GLU A 24 -11.50 -6.06 -15.31
C GLU A 24 -11.87 -6.90 -14.08
N GLU A 25 -12.39 -8.10 -14.32
CA GLU A 25 -12.78 -8.97 -13.20
C GLU A 25 -11.58 -9.38 -12.35
N LEU A 26 -10.43 -9.57 -12.97
CA LEU A 26 -9.20 -9.90 -12.26
C LEU A 26 -8.74 -8.70 -11.42
N VAL A 27 -8.86 -7.48 -11.95
CA VAL A 27 -8.57 -6.26 -11.19
C VAL A 27 -9.47 -6.19 -9.96
N ARG A 28 -10.79 -6.39 -10.13
CA ARG A 28 -11.75 -6.40 -9.02
C ARG A 28 -11.38 -7.40 -7.95
N ARG A 29 -10.98 -8.60 -8.36
CA ARG A 29 -10.64 -9.68 -7.45
C ARG A 29 -9.41 -9.33 -6.61
N PHE A 30 -8.38 -8.77 -7.23
CA PHE A 30 -7.18 -8.37 -6.52
C PHE A 30 -7.41 -7.18 -5.59
N VAL A 31 -8.24 -6.21 -6.00
CA VAL A 31 -8.61 -5.10 -5.14
C VAL A 31 -9.38 -5.61 -3.90
N LYS A 32 -10.34 -6.51 -4.10
CA LYS A 32 -11.08 -7.10 -2.97
C LYS A 32 -10.15 -7.84 -2.01
N ARG A 33 -9.18 -8.58 -2.54
CA ARG A 33 -8.19 -9.28 -1.72
C ARG A 33 -7.36 -8.27 -0.92
N PHE A 34 -6.99 -7.14 -1.52
CA PHE A 34 -6.26 -6.10 -0.82
C PHE A 34 -7.04 -5.56 0.38
N LEU A 35 -8.35 -5.41 0.25
CA LEU A 35 -9.18 -4.88 1.35
C LEU A 35 -9.19 -5.79 2.58
N THR A 36 -8.85 -7.06 2.43
CA THR A 36 -8.73 -8.02 3.53
C THR A 36 -7.29 -8.39 3.85
N ASP A 37 -6.33 -7.80 3.15
CA ASP A 37 -4.92 -8.06 3.34
C ASP A 37 -4.45 -7.42 4.65
N ARG A 38 -3.62 -8.14 5.40
CA ARG A 38 -3.17 -7.73 6.72
C ARG A 38 -1.80 -7.05 6.74
N THR A 39 -1.24 -6.74 5.57
CA THR A 39 0.11 -6.18 5.49
C THR A 39 0.22 -4.84 6.21
N HIS A 40 -0.75 -3.93 6.02
CA HIS A 40 -0.74 -2.65 6.73
C HIS A 40 -0.89 -2.85 8.24
N GLU A 41 -1.77 -3.74 8.64
CA GLU A 41 -1.95 -4.09 10.05
C GLU A 41 -0.65 -4.63 10.65
N ASN A 42 0.05 -5.49 9.91
CA ASN A 42 1.33 -6.04 10.33
C ASN A 42 2.40 -4.94 10.46
N LEU A 43 2.37 -3.96 9.56
CA LEU A 43 3.27 -2.80 9.63
C LEU A 43 3.07 -2.01 10.94
N VAL A 44 1.81 -1.72 11.26
CA VAL A 44 1.45 -1.00 12.49
C VAL A 44 1.87 -1.80 13.72
N ALA A 45 1.60 -3.10 13.73
CA ALA A 45 1.98 -3.97 14.84
C ALA A 45 3.50 -4.03 15.03
N ALA A 46 4.26 -4.11 13.95
CA ALA A 46 5.72 -4.14 14.00
C ALA A 46 6.28 -2.84 14.59
N ARG A 47 5.70 -1.70 14.21
CA ARG A 47 6.09 -0.41 14.78
C ARG A 47 5.79 -0.37 16.28
N ASN A 48 4.60 -0.78 16.68
CA ASN A 48 4.17 -0.77 18.09
C ASN A 48 5.03 -1.71 18.95
N ASN A 49 5.52 -2.79 18.36
CA ASN A 49 6.38 -3.75 19.03
C ASN A 49 7.87 -3.40 18.92
N ASN A 50 8.18 -2.25 18.33
CA ASN A 50 9.55 -1.78 18.13
C ASN A 50 10.40 -2.79 17.32
N ASP A 51 9.76 -3.48 16.38
CA ASP A 51 10.40 -4.51 15.54
C ASP A 51 10.70 -3.93 14.15
N VAL A 52 11.88 -3.33 14.00
CA VAL A 52 12.26 -2.63 12.79
C VAL A 52 12.42 -3.59 11.59
N ALA A 53 12.87 -4.82 11.81
CA ALA A 53 13.03 -5.79 10.73
C ALA A 53 11.68 -6.20 10.14
N SER A 54 10.70 -6.47 10.99
CA SER A 54 9.34 -6.80 10.54
C SER A 54 8.65 -5.60 9.89
N ALA A 55 8.89 -4.39 10.41
CA ALA A 55 8.36 -3.17 9.80
C ALA A 55 8.92 -2.97 8.40
N PHE A 56 10.21 -3.19 8.20
CA PHE A 56 10.81 -3.10 6.88
C PHE A 56 10.17 -4.09 5.90
N ARG A 57 10.03 -5.34 6.31
CA ARG A 57 9.40 -6.38 5.46
C ARG A 57 7.97 -6.03 5.10
N ALA A 58 7.20 -5.55 6.06
CA ALA A 58 5.80 -5.17 5.84
C ALA A 58 5.69 -3.98 4.88
N ALA A 59 6.53 -2.95 5.06
CA ALA A 59 6.55 -1.78 4.19
C ALA A 59 6.94 -2.18 2.75
N HIS A 60 7.93 -3.04 2.61
CA HIS A 60 8.39 -3.53 1.31
C HIS A 60 7.28 -4.31 0.60
N THR A 61 6.59 -5.20 1.32
CA THR A 61 5.47 -5.97 0.78
C THR A 61 4.32 -5.05 0.36
N LEU A 62 3.98 -4.07 1.20
CA LEU A 62 2.91 -3.12 0.91
C LEU A 62 3.23 -2.31 -0.34
N LYS A 63 4.47 -1.85 -0.48
CA LYS A 63 4.92 -1.15 -1.69
C LYS A 63 4.70 -2.00 -2.94
N GLY A 64 5.10 -3.26 -2.89
CA GLY A 64 4.97 -4.17 -4.04
C GLY A 64 3.53 -4.42 -4.43
N VAL A 65 2.65 -4.66 -3.45
CA VAL A 65 1.23 -4.87 -3.70
C VAL A 65 0.58 -3.60 -4.26
N ALA A 66 0.87 -2.45 -3.66
CA ALA A 66 0.32 -1.16 -4.11
C ALA A 66 0.76 -0.85 -5.55
N ALA A 67 2.02 -1.10 -5.87
CA ALA A 67 2.53 -0.89 -7.23
C ALA A 67 1.82 -1.79 -8.24
N THR A 68 1.64 -3.06 -7.90
CA THR A 68 0.94 -4.02 -8.76
C THR A 68 -0.49 -3.59 -9.06
N LEU A 69 -1.18 -3.04 -8.06
CA LEU A 69 -2.57 -2.61 -8.17
C LEU A 69 -2.73 -1.17 -8.66
N GLY A 70 -1.64 -0.45 -8.93
CA GLY A 70 -1.70 0.92 -9.41
C GLY A 70 -2.20 1.93 -8.39
N PHE A 71 -1.98 1.67 -7.10
CA PHE A 71 -2.31 2.59 -6.01
C PHE A 71 -1.13 3.55 -5.84
N ASP A 72 -1.04 4.55 -6.72
CA ASP A 72 0.17 5.37 -6.86
C ASP A 72 0.56 6.11 -5.58
N GLY A 73 -0.41 6.71 -4.88
CA GLY A 73 -0.14 7.42 -3.63
C GLY A 73 0.40 6.50 -2.55
N LEU A 74 -0.21 5.32 -2.40
CA LEU A 74 0.25 4.32 -1.44
C LEU A 74 1.62 3.77 -1.83
N THR A 75 1.86 3.55 -3.11
CA THR A 75 3.17 3.09 -3.62
C THR A 75 4.26 4.09 -3.26
N THR A 76 4.02 5.38 -3.49
CA THR A 76 4.99 6.44 -3.20
C THR A 76 5.31 6.51 -1.71
N THR A 77 4.30 6.53 -0.86
CA THR A 77 4.49 6.64 0.59
C THR A 77 5.12 5.38 1.20
N ALA A 78 4.67 4.20 0.76
CA ALA A 78 5.25 2.94 1.22
C ALA A 78 6.69 2.77 0.76
N SER A 79 7.02 3.25 -0.45
CA SER A 79 8.37 3.22 -0.98
C SER A 79 9.31 4.11 -0.15
N ALA A 80 8.87 5.33 0.19
CA ALA A 80 9.65 6.24 1.03
C ALA A 80 9.91 5.63 2.41
N LEU A 81 8.88 5.06 3.03
CA LEU A 81 9.02 4.40 4.33
C LEU A 81 9.97 3.19 4.24
N THR A 82 9.85 2.38 3.19
CA THR A 82 10.71 1.22 2.99
C THR A 82 12.18 1.63 2.93
N GLU A 83 12.51 2.71 2.21
CA GLU A 83 13.88 3.18 2.10
C GLU A 83 14.41 3.68 3.44
N LYS A 84 13.59 4.35 4.25
CA LYS A 84 13.98 4.81 5.58
C LYS A 84 14.20 3.65 6.55
N LEU A 85 13.48 2.54 6.37
CA LEU A 85 13.62 1.35 7.22
C LEU A 85 14.72 0.39 6.75
N ARG A 86 15.20 0.56 5.52
CA ARG A 86 16.17 -0.38 4.91
C ARG A 86 17.41 -0.65 5.75
N PRO A 87 18.05 0.35 6.39
CA PRO A 87 19.21 0.07 7.24
C PRO A 87 18.88 -0.76 8.47
N GLN A 88 17.61 -0.85 8.88
CA GLN A 88 17.11 -1.60 10.04
C GLN A 88 17.82 -1.21 11.35
N THR A 89 18.23 0.07 11.47
CA THR A 89 18.92 0.58 12.65
C THR A 89 18.04 1.39 13.58
N GLY A 90 16.77 1.61 13.21
CA GLY A 90 15.81 2.37 14.00
C GLY A 90 14.63 2.80 13.15
N PHE A 91 13.70 3.51 13.78
CA PHE A 91 12.50 4.00 13.09
C PHE A 91 12.72 5.44 12.62
N PRO A 92 12.20 5.78 11.41
CA PRO A 92 12.21 7.17 10.94
C PRO A 92 11.15 8.00 11.67
N ASP A 93 11.06 9.28 11.31
CA ASP A 93 10.03 10.16 11.85
C ASP A 93 8.64 9.58 11.62
N ASP A 94 7.72 9.89 12.54
CA ASP A 94 6.33 9.41 12.49
C ASP A 94 5.62 9.80 11.22
N GLU A 95 6.02 10.89 10.55
CA GLU A 95 5.39 11.35 9.32
C GLU A 95 5.44 10.30 8.21
N TYR A 96 6.48 9.49 8.14
CA TYR A 96 6.58 8.42 7.14
C TYR A 96 5.49 7.37 7.34
N PHE A 97 5.20 7.00 8.58
CA PHE A 97 4.11 6.08 8.91
C PHE A 97 2.75 6.72 8.69
N SER A 98 2.61 7.98 9.08
CA SER A 98 1.35 8.72 8.93
C SER A 98 0.99 8.89 7.45
N ALA A 99 1.97 9.15 6.59
CA ALA A 99 1.75 9.28 5.15
C ALA A 99 1.22 7.97 4.55
N VAL A 100 1.81 6.84 4.93
CA VAL A 100 1.33 5.53 4.49
C VAL A 100 -0.10 5.29 5.00
N GLY A 101 -0.36 5.62 6.26
CA GLY A 101 -1.68 5.44 6.87
C GLY A 101 -2.76 6.25 6.15
N ARG A 102 -2.47 7.50 5.80
CA ARG A 102 -3.42 8.35 5.07
C ARG A 102 -3.76 7.78 3.70
N GLU A 103 -2.76 7.32 2.96
CA GLU A 103 -2.99 6.74 1.64
C GLU A 103 -3.69 5.38 1.72
N TYR A 104 -3.36 4.58 2.73
CA TYR A 104 -4.05 3.32 2.99
C TYR A 104 -5.53 3.57 3.30
N ASP A 105 -5.82 4.50 4.20
CA ASP A 105 -7.19 4.83 4.59
C ASP A 105 -7.99 5.36 3.40
N ARG A 106 -7.36 6.11 2.51
CA ARG A 106 -7.99 6.62 1.30
C ARG A 106 -8.47 5.48 0.41
N VAL A 107 -7.67 4.44 0.26
CA VAL A 107 -8.05 3.25 -0.52
C VAL A 107 -9.20 2.50 0.16
N ILE A 108 -9.09 2.28 1.46
CA ILE A 108 -10.09 1.54 2.23
C ILE A 108 -11.44 2.26 2.23
N ALA A 109 -11.44 3.60 2.33
CA ALA A 109 -12.66 4.41 2.36
C ALA A 109 -13.34 4.52 0.99
N ALA A 110 -12.61 4.27 -0.08
CA ALA A 110 -13.19 4.28 -1.43
C ALA A 110 -13.88 2.94 -1.74
#